data_2f434aed32684c2f798abfd9deedaa58
#
_entry.id   2f434aed32684c2f798abfd9deedaa58
#
_cell.length_a   1.000
_cell.length_b   1.000
_cell.length_c   1.000
_cell.angle_alpha   90.00
_cell.angle_beta   90.00
_cell.angle_gamma   90.00
#
_symmetry.space_group_name_H-M   'P 1'
#
loop_
_entity.id
_entity.type
_entity.pdbx_description
1 polymer ?
#
loop_
_entity_poly.entity_id
_entity_poly.type
_entity_poly.pdbx_seq_one_letter_code
_entity_poly.pdbx_strand_id
1 'polypeptide(L)'
;MAHPETDNPLGEELLEFIQRRLDESTLTFHTTLPPQRAQYAEWPEWVLPELKEKLVEGGVGKLYSHQAELAQAAWAGEDAVISTGTSSGKSLGYQLPILSRLAQEPTACALYLTPTKALGSDQLQAVLELCRGIPALKGVVPSPYDGDTPQESRAGVRDHSRFIFSNPDMVHMSLLAAHARWARLLRHLEFIVIDECHSYRGVFGANVALVLRRLLRLCAHYGSRPTVIYASATMKDPGRHAQRLTGRPARAITEDTAPTGARTVALWEPGFIEGAEGEHGAPVRRAATTEA
;
A
#
# COMPACT_ATOMS: atom_id res chain seq x y z
N MET A 1 -2.90 22.65 -25.03
CA MET A 1 -1.44 22.72 -25.00
C MET A 1 -0.89 21.33 -25.22
N ALA A 2 -0.13 21.13 -26.28
CA ALA A 2 0.47 19.85 -26.62
C ALA A 2 1.55 19.50 -25.58
N HIS A 3 1.44 18.32 -24.98
CA HIS A 3 2.53 17.76 -24.17
C HIS A 3 3.66 17.33 -25.12
N PRO A 4 4.92 17.61 -24.80
CA PRO A 4 6.03 17.15 -25.62
C PRO A 4 6.08 15.62 -25.58
N GLU A 5 6.20 15.06 -26.73
CA GLU A 5 6.30 13.63 -26.98
C GLU A 5 7.69 13.12 -26.58
N THR A 6 7.70 12.03 -25.87
CA THR A 6 8.49 10.81 -26.02
C THR A 6 9.99 10.79 -25.82
N ASP A 7 10.73 11.87 -25.69
CA ASP A 7 12.15 11.80 -25.42
C ASP A 7 12.42 12.07 -23.95
N ASN A 8 13.24 11.22 -23.33
CA ASN A 8 13.85 11.51 -22.03
C ASN A 8 15.31 11.96 -22.29
N PRO A 9 15.50 13.18 -22.83
CA PRO A 9 16.84 13.65 -23.20
C PRO A 9 17.78 13.64 -21.99
N LEU A 10 17.28 13.93 -20.79
CA LEU A 10 18.06 13.87 -19.55
C LEU A 10 18.58 12.46 -19.25
N GLY A 11 17.80 11.41 -19.50
CA GLY A 11 18.22 10.03 -19.30
C GLY A 11 19.28 9.58 -20.28
N GLU A 12 19.16 9.99 -21.54
CA GLU A 12 20.14 9.68 -22.59
C GLU A 12 21.42 10.50 -22.41
N GLU A 13 21.32 11.79 -22.14
CA GLU A 13 22.45 12.66 -21.82
C GLU A 13 23.22 12.18 -20.57
N LEU A 14 22.50 11.73 -19.54
CA LEU A 14 23.11 11.14 -18.35
C LEU A 14 23.85 9.85 -18.65
N LEU A 15 23.28 8.96 -19.46
CA LEU A 15 23.95 7.74 -19.90
C LEU A 15 25.21 8.03 -20.70
N GLU A 16 25.16 8.97 -21.66
CA GLU A 16 26.34 9.39 -22.41
C GLU A 16 27.40 10.02 -21.51
N PHE A 17 27.00 10.84 -20.55
CA PHE A 17 27.90 11.45 -19.57
C PHE A 17 28.60 10.38 -18.71
N ILE A 18 27.86 9.38 -18.24
CA ILE A 18 28.40 8.27 -17.46
C ILE A 18 29.37 7.45 -18.31
N GLN A 19 28.99 7.07 -19.54
CA GLN A 19 29.84 6.33 -20.46
C GLN A 19 31.16 7.02 -20.78
N ARG A 20 31.17 8.36 -20.88
CA ARG A 20 32.40 9.12 -21.15
C ARG A 20 33.34 9.20 -19.94
N ARG A 21 32.86 8.99 -18.72
CA ARG A 21 33.64 9.13 -17.48
C ARG A 21 34.11 7.81 -16.88
N LEU A 22 33.49 6.70 -17.22
CA LEU A 22 33.81 5.39 -16.66
C LEU A 22 34.58 4.58 -17.71
N ASP A 23 35.91 4.74 -17.71
CA ASP A 23 36.80 4.11 -18.73
C ASP A 23 36.83 2.59 -18.74
N GLU A 24 36.37 1.94 -17.62
CA GLU A 24 36.41 0.49 -17.46
C GLU A 24 35.02 -0.14 -17.24
N SER A 25 33.97 0.63 -17.24
CA SER A 25 32.60 0.14 -17.08
C SER A 25 31.94 -0.10 -18.42
N THR A 26 31.27 -1.24 -18.53
CA THR A 26 30.57 -1.60 -19.75
C THR A 26 29.08 -1.49 -19.57
N LEU A 27 28.43 -0.60 -20.33
CA LEU A 27 27.00 -0.59 -20.48
C LEU A 27 26.58 -1.81 -21.28
N THR A 28 26.00 -2.82 -20.60
CA THR A 28 25.63 -4.11 -21.21
C THR A 28 24.29 -4.07 -21.89
N PHE A 29 23.40 -3.23 -21.39
CA PHE A 29 22.06 -3.05 -21.95
C PHE A 29 21.47 -1.70 -21.51
N HIS A 30 20.74 -1.06 -22.40
CA HIS A 30 19.87 0.06 -22.05
C HIS A 30 18.57 0.02 -22.86
N THR A 31 17.52 0.55 -22.30
CA THR A 31 16.23 0.72 -22.97
C THR A 31 15.47 1.89 -22.35
N THR A 32 14.71 2.59 -23.17
CA THR A 32 13.80 3.65 -22.69
C THR A 32 12.37 3.13 -22.76
N LEU A 33 11.74 3.07 -21.60
CA LEU A 33 10.33 2.77 -21.47
C LEU A 33 9.52 4.03 -21.80
N PRO A 34 8.53 3.94 -22.69
CA PRO A 34 7.72 5.09 -23.07
C PRO A 34 6.91 5.63 -21.89
N PRO A 35 6.51 6.90 -21.94
CA PRO A 35 5.63 7.47 -20.93
C PRO A 35 4.24 6.81 -21.02
N GLN A 36 3.60 6.65 -19.87
CA GLN A 36 2.24 6.16 -19.77
C GLN A 36 1.30 7.34 -19.49
N ARG A 37 0.21 7.44 -20.25
CA ARG A 37 -0.86 8.41 -19.99
C ARG A 37 -1.75 7.91 -18.87
N ALA A 38 -2.24 8.85 -18.03
CA ALA A 38 -3.23 8.53 -17.02
C ALA A 38 -4.55 8.04 -17.65
N GLN A 39 -5.13 7.01 -17.04
CA GLN A 39 -6.52 6.62 -17.32
C GLN A 39 -7.37 6.97 -16.10
N TYR A 40 -8.43 7.72 -16.33
CA TYR A 40 -9.28 8.24 -15.26
C TYR A 40 -10.65 7.58 -15.25
N ALA A 41 -11.23 7.52 -14.06
CA ALA A 41 -12.64 7.15 -13.86
C ALA A 41 -13.37 8.28 -13.14
N GLU A 42 -14.68 8.28 -13.27
CA GLU A 42 -15.56 9.21 -12.55
C GLU A 42 -15.62 8.83 -11.06
N TRP A 43 -15.93 9.82 -10.23
CA TRP A 43 -16.13 9.60 -8.81
C TRP A 43 -17.38 8.74 -8.57
N PRO A 44 -17.26 7.66 -7.75
CA PRO A 44 -18.44 6.90 -7.35
C PRO A 44 -19.43 7.78 -6.57
N GLU A 45 -20.74 7.57 -6.82
CA GLU A 45 -21.81 8.38 -6.20
C GLU A 45 -21.87 8.25 -4.67
N TRP A 46 -21.43 7.12 -4.13
CA TRP A 46 -21.43 6.87 -2.69
C TRP A 46 -20.29 7.57 -1.91
N VAL A 47 -19.33 8.17 -2.61
CA VAL A 47 -18.24 8.90 -1.94
C VAL A 47 -18.81 10.09 -1.19
N LEU A 48 -18.40 10.22 0.08
CA LEU A 48 -18.80 11.34 0.94
C LEU A 48 -18.51 12.68 0.24
N PRO A 49 -19.52 13.55 0.01
CA PRO A 49 -19.34 14.77 -0.76
C PRO A 49 -18.22 15.67 -0.24
N GLU A 50 -18.16 15.90 1.05
CA GLU A 50 -17.13 16.76 1.68
C GLU A 50 -15.73 16.17 1.54
N LEU A 51 -15.59 14.83 1.51
CA LEU A 51 -14.32 14.17 1.27
C LEU A 51 -13.88 14.35 -0.18
N LYS A 52 -14.81 14.23 -1.13
CA LYS A 52 -14.56 14.49 -2.55
C LYS A 52 -14.14 15.95 -2.77
N GLU A 53 -14.88 16.92 -2.23
CA GLU A 53 -14.57 18.33 -2.33
C GLU A 53 -13.16 18.62 -1.81
N LYS A 54 -12.82 18.14 -0.64
CA LYS A 54 -11.48 18.29 -0.04
C LYS A 54 -10.36 17.71 -0.93
N LEU A 55 -10.59 16.54 -1.52
CA LEU A 55 -9.60 15.91 -2.43
C LEU A 55 -9.47 16.71 -3.74
N VAL A 56 -10.57 17.22 -4.29
CA VAL A 56 -10.55 18.07 -5.48
C VAL A 56 -9.81 19.38 -5.22
N GLU A 57 -10.05 20.03 -4.08
CA GLU A 57 -9.29 21.21 -3.64
C GLU A 57 -7.81 20.92 -3.45
N GLY A 58 -7.48 19.70 -3.00
CA GLY A 58 -6.11 19.19 -2.88
C GLY A 58 -5.46 18.77 -4.21
N GLY A 59 -6.14 18.96 -5.35
CA GLY A 59 -5.62 18.70 -6.70
C GLY A 59 -6.00 17.32 -7.29
N VAL A 60 -6.80 16.50 -6.58
CA VAL A 60 -7.28 15.22 -7.10
C VAL A 60 -8.61 15.43 -7.84
N GLY A 61 -8.54 15.93 -9.08
CA GLY A 61 -9.74 16.22 -9.87
C GLY A 61 -10.52 14.98 -10.31
N LYS A 62 -9.82 13.90 -10.62
CA LYS A 62 -10.38 12.59 -11.03
C LYS A 62 -9.59 11.47 -10.39
N LEU A 63 -10.23 10.33 -10.21
CA LEU A 63 -9.57 9.11 -9.76
C LEU A 63 -8.87 8.41 -10.92
N TYR A 64 -7.72 7.78 -10.66
CA TYR A 64 -7.20 6.80 -11.61
C TYR A 64 -8.12 5.59 -11.66
N SER A 65 -8.22 4.94 -12.81
CA SER A 65 -9.16 3.83 -13.01
C SER A 65 -8.94 2.69 -12.00
N HIS A 66 -7.69 2.35 -11.67
CA HIS A 66 -7.38 1.33 -10.67
C HIS A 66 -7.81 1.73 -9.24
N GLN A 67 -7.78 3.04 -8.90
CA GLN A 67 -8.27 3.53 -7.60
C GLN A 67 -9.78 3.38 -7.50
N ALA A 68 -10.51 3.79 -8.56
CA ALA A 68 -11.96 3.69 -8.61
C ALA A 68 -12.41 2.21 -8.61
N GLU A 69 -11.70 1.34 -9.32
CA GLU A 69 -11.99 -0.09 -9.37
C GLU A 69 -11.83 -0.74 -7.98
N LEU A 70 -10.73 -0.45 -7.26
CA LEU A 70 -10.54 -0.94 -5.89
C LEU A 70 -11.62 -0.40 -4.95
N ALA A 71 -11.90 0.90 -5.03
CA ALA A 71 -12.89 1.54 -4.18
C ALA A 71 -14.29 0.94 -4.40
N GLN A 72 -14.65 0.67 -5.64
CA GLN A 72 -15.94 0.07 -5.99
C GLN A 72 -16.05 -1.38 -5.51
N ALA A 73 -15.01 -2.20 -5.70
CA ALA A 73 -14.97 -3.58 -5.19
C ALA A 73 -15.11 -3.60 -3.66
N ALA A 74 -14.34 -2.78 -2.96
CA ALA A 74 -14.39 -2.68 -1.51
C ALA A 74 -15.76 -2.19 -0.99
N TRP A 75 -16.37 -1.21 -1.65
CA TRP A 75 -17.70 -0.71 -1.30
C TRP A 75 -18.78 -1.77 -1.48
N ALA A 76 -18.66 -2.59 -2.51
CA ALA A 76 -19.56 -3.72 -2.78
C ALA A 76 -19.37 -4.92 -1.83
N GLY A 77 -18.39 -4.87 -0.92
CA GLY A 77 -18.09 -5.96 0.01
C GLY A 77 -17.27 -7.10 -0.63
N GLU A 78 -16.62 -6.84 -1.77
CA GLU A 78 -15.75 -7.78 -2.46
C GLU A 78 -14.30 -7.63 -1.94
N ASP A 79 -13.69 -8.75 -1.54
CA ASP A 79 -12.26 -8.76 -1.22
C ASP A 79 -11.45 -8.45 -2.49
N ALA A 80 -10.52 -7.52 -2.40
CA ALA A 80 -9.73 -7.09 -3.55
C ALA A 80 -8.26 -6.86 -3.20
N VAL A 81 -7.38 -7.13 -4.17
CA VAL A 81 -5.95 -6.84 -4.08
C VAL A 81 -5.54 -5.91 -5.21
N ILE A 82 -4.97 -4.78 -4.84
CA ILE A 82 -4.33 -3.87 -5.78
C ILE A 82 -2.82 -4.11 -5.78
N SER A 83 -2.26 -4.33 -6.97
CA SER A 83 -0.84 -4.56 -7.15
C SER A 83 -0.34 -3.74 -8.34
N THR A 84 -0.01 -2.49 -8.07
CA THR A 84 0.46 -1.50 -9.04
C THR A 84 1.80 -0.91 -8.57
N GLY A 85 2.43 -0.08 -9.38
CA GLY A 85 3.70 0.57 -9.04
C GLY A 85 3.67 1.34 -7.71
N THR A 86 4.84 1.58 -7.14
CA THR A 86 4.97 2.52 -6.01
C THR A 86 4.53 3.91 -6.45
N SER A 87 3.94 4.68 -5.54
CA SER A 87 3.45 6.04 -5.81
C SER A 87 2.31 6.16 -6.84
N SER A 88 1.62 5.07 -7.17
CA SER A 88 0.45 5.10 -8.06
C SER A 88 -0.85 5.56 -7.37
N GLY A 89 -0.76 5.99 -6.10
CA GLY A 89 -1.89 6.51 -5.34
C GLY A 89 -2.88 5.45 -4.84
N LYS A 90 -2.47 4.19 -4.68
CA LYS A 90 -3.29 3.06 -4.20
C LYS A 90 -4.14 3.37 -2.97
N SER A 91 -3.61 4.20 -2.07
CA SER A 91 -4.25 4.50 -0.77
C SER A 91 -5.65 5.07 -0.91
N LEU A 92 -5.90 5.92 -1.90
CA LEU A 92 -7.24 6.45 -2.14
C LEU A 92 -8.27 5.34 -2.44
N GLY A 93 -7.86 4.28 -3.13
CA GLY A 93 -8.75 3.17 -3.46
C GLY A 93 -9.34 2.46 -2.24
N TYR A 94 -8.68 2.45 -1.09
CA TYR A 94 -9.23 1.92 0.17
C TYR A 94 -9.68 3.01 1.15
N GLN A 95 -9.08 4.18 1.13
CA GLN A 95 -9.47 5.27 2.03
C GLN A 95 -10.88 5.80 1.72
N LEU A 96 -11.22 5.92 0.44
CA LEU A 96 -12.52 6.41 0.01
C LEU A 96 -13.70 5.55 0.53
N PRO A 97 -13.76 4.23 0.28
CA PRO A 97 -14.85 3.40 0.75
C PRO A 97 -14.88 3.31 2.29
N ILE A 98 -13.72 3.24 2.95
CA ILE A 98 -13.64 3.19 4.40
C ILE A 98 -14.21 4.46 5.02
N LEU A 99 -13.70 5.64 4.65
CA LEU A 99 -14.12 6.90 5.26
C LEU A 99 -15.59 7.22 4.93
N SER A 100 -16.04 6.95 3.71
CA SER A 100 -17.45 7.14 3.35
C SER A 100 -18.38 6.22 4.15
N ARG A 101 -18.00 4.96 4.37
CA ARG A 101 -18.76 4.03 5.20
C ARG A 101 -18.77 4.45 6.67
N LEU A 102 -17.61 4.83 7.21
CA LEU A 102 -17.51 5.31 8.60
C LEU A 102 -18.30 6.61 8.85
N ALA A 103 -18.50 7.43 7.83
CA ALA A 103 -19.35 8.61 7.92
C ALA A 103 -20.84 8.25 7.94
N GLN A 104 -21.26 7.27 7.14
CA GLN A 104 -22.66 6.83 7.02
C GLN A 104 -23.12 5.96 8.21
N GLU A 105 -22.22 5.08 8.68
CA GLU A 105 -22.53 4.09 9.74
C GLU A 105 -21.73 4.40 11.00
N PRO A 106 -22.36 5.02 12.03
CA PRO A 106 -21.67 5.47 13.23
C PRO A 106 -20.98 4.38 14.05
N THR A 107 -21.38 3.12 13.88
CA THR A 107 -20.78 1.98 14.58
C THR A 107 -19.70 1.27 13.79
N ALA A 108 -19.66 1.43 12.46
CA ALA A 108 -18.69 0.78 11.58
C ALA A 108 -17.25 1.07 12.01
N CYS A 109 -16.40 0.06 11.89
CA CYS A 109 -14.98 0.12 12.23
C CYS A 109 -14.11 -0.40 11.07
N ALA A 110 -12.87 0.07 11.03
CA ALA A 110 -11.85 -0.39 10.10
C ALA A 110 -10.54 -0.70 10.83
N LEU A 111 -9.79 -1.67 10.31
CA LEU A 111 -8.48 -2.07 10.80
C LEU A 111 -7.48 -2.00 9.64
N TYR A 112 -6.41 -1.24 9.82
CA TYR A 112 -5.30 -1.15 8.88
C TYR A 112 -4.09 -1.88 9.44
N LEU A 113 -3.53 -2.79 8.64
CA LEU A 113 -2.40 -3.62 9.02
C LEU A 113 -1.25 -3.41 8.04
N THR A 114 -0.08 -3.11 8.58
CA THR A 114 1.17 -2.92 7.82
C THR A 114 2.33 -3.64 8.48
N PRO A 115 3.37 -4.04 7.74
CA PRO A 115 4.54 -4.71 8.32
C PRO A 115 5.43 -3.78 9.14
N THR A 116 5.42 -2.48 8.87
CA THR A 116 6.31 -1.52 9.54
C THR A 116 5.54 -0.38 10.19
N LYS A 117 6.04 0.09 11.34
CA LYS A 117 5.43 1.21 12.08
C LYS A 117 5.50 2.52 11.29
N ALA A 118 6.60 2.78 10.59
CA ALA A 118 6.77 4.00 9.80
C ALA A 118 5.66 4.16 8.76
N LEU A 119 5.42 3.12 7.95
CA LEU A 119 4.32 3.11 6.97
C LEU A 119 2.96 3.30 7.63
N GLY A 120 2.74 2.66 8.80
CA GLY A 120 1.52 2.83 9.58
C GLY A 120 1.32 4.27 10.02
N SER A 121 2.37 4.93 10.48
CA SER A 121 2.32 6.33 10.91
C SER A 121 2.03 7.28 9.75
N ASP A 122 2.66 7.08 8.59
CA ASP A 122 2.43 7.90 7.40
C ASP A 122 0.97 7.80 6.92
N GLN A 123 0.43 6.58 6.85
CA GLN A 123 -0.96 6.35 6.46
C GLN A 123 -1.95 6.90 7.50
N LEU A 124 -1.64 6.79 8.79
CA LEU A 124 -2.43 7.39 9.86
C LEU A 124 -2.49 8.92 9.70
N GLN A 125 -1.35 9.58 9.45
CA GLN A 125 -1.33 11.03 9.25
C GLN A 125 -2.12 11.45 8.00
N ALA A 126 -2.02 10.70 6.91
CA ALA A 126 -2.83 10.94 5.71
C ALA A 126 -4.33 10.84 5.99
N VAL A 127 -4.76 9.82 6.75
CA VAL A 127 -6.18 9.65 7.11
C VAL A 127 -6.64 10.74 8.10
N LEU A 128 -5.82 11.12 9.06
CA LEU A 128 -6.13 12.24 9.98
C LEU A 128 -6.34 13.55 9.20
N GLU A 129 -5.49 13.79 8.21
CA GLU A 129 -5.64 14.97 7.35
C GLU A 129 -6.92 14.91 6.51
N LEU A 130 -7.28 13.75 5.95
CA LEU A 130 -8.53 13.57 5.23
C LEU A 130 -9.76 13.80 6.14
N CYS A 131 -9.71 13.36 7.39
CA CYS A 131 -10.81 13.54 8.34
C CYS A 131 -10.95 14.99 8.85
N ARG A 132 -9.87 15.78 8.80
CA ARG A 132 -9.85 17.14 9.36
C ARG A 132 -10.86 18.03 8.67
N GLY A 133 -11.68 18.71 9.46
CA GLY A 133 -12.68 19.68 8.98
C GLY A 133 -13.97 19.06 8.42
N ILE A 134 -14.08 17.72 8.35
CA ILE A 134 -15.29 17.02 7.89
C ILE A 134 -16.13 16.61 9.12
N PRO A 135 -17.29 17.23 9.36
CA PRO A 135 -18.10 16.96 10.55
C PRO A 135 -18.54 15.50 10.67
N ALA A 136 -18.90 14.85 9.54
CA ALA A 136 -19.33 13.46 9.49
C ALA A 136 -18.24 12.47 9.92
N LEU A 137 -16.96 12.85 9.85
CA LEU A 137 -15.80 12.04 10.23
C LEU A 137 -15.25 12.35 11.62
N LYS A 138 -15.79 13.34 12.33
CA LYS A 138 -15.28 13.73 13.66
C LYS A 138 -15.26 12.59 14.67
N GLY A 139 -16.20 11.66 14.59
CA GLY A 139 -16.31 10.49 15.49
C GLY A 139 -15.45 9.28 15.07
N VAL A 140 -14.65 9.35 13.98
CA VAL A 140 -13.83 8.20 13.52
C VAL A 140 -12.65 7.95 14.44
N VAL A 141 -11.98 9.02 14.89
CA VAL A 141 -10.83 8.96 15.80
C VAL A 141 -9.77 7.97 15.33
N PRO A 142 -9.16 8.18 14.15
CA PRO A 142 -8.08 7.31 13.66
C PRO A 142 -6.95 7.25 14.69
N SER A 143 -6.51 6.04 15.06
CA SER A 143 -5.56 5.88 16.16
C SER A 143 -4.57 4.75 15.90
N PRO A 144 -3.30 4.90 16.31
CA PRO A 144 -2.34 3.82 16.28
C PRO A 144 -2.61 2.84 17.43
N TYR A 145 -2.36 1.56 17.17
CA TYR A 145 -2.35 0.52 18.20
C TYR A 145 -1.21 -0.45 17.93
N ASP A 146 -0.05 -0.14 18.45
CA ASP A 146 1.18 -0.90 18.27
C ASP A 146 1.99 -1.03 19.57
N GLY A 147 3.25 -1.49 19.48
CA GLY A 147 4.11 -1.66 20.64
C GLY A 147 4.45 -0.35 21.36
N ASP A 148 4.42 0.78 20.65
CA ASP A 148 4.79 2.09 21.19
C ASP A 148 3.56 2.84 21.73
N THR A 149 2.34 2.34 21.51
CA THR A 149 1.12 2.93 22.07
C THR A 149 1.16 2.88 23.60
N PRO A 150 1.13 4.04 24.31
CA PRO A 150 1.19 4.12 25.76
C PRO A 150 0.08 3.28 26.41
N GLN A 151 0.42 2.62 27.52
CA GLN A 151 -0.49 1.70 28.22
C GLN A 151 -1.79 2.38 28.63
N GLU A 152 -1.72 3.62 29.10
CA GLU A 152 -2.86 4.45 29.49
C GLU A 152 -3.78 4.79 28.33
N SER A 153 -3.23 4.92 27.11
CA SER A 153 -4.02 5.25 25.90
C SER A 153 -4.72 4.03 25.29
N ARG A 154 -4.25 2.82 25.56
CA ARG A 154 -4.74 1.58 24.93
C ARG A 154 -6.22 1.31 25.18
N ALA A 155 -6.73 1.64 26.35
CA ALA A 155 -8.16 1.53 26.66
C ALA A 155 -8.98 2.49 25.79
N GLY A 156 -8.58 3.77 25.72
CA GLY A 156 -9.23 4.77 24.90
C GLY A 156 -9.29 4.41 23.42
N VAL A 157 -8.18 3.92 22.85
CA VAL A 157 -8.13 3.45 21.45
C VAL A 157 -9.14 2.31 21.26
N ARG A 158 -9.12 1.29 22.12
CA ARG A 158 -10.01 0.13 22.02
C ARG A 158 -11.49 0.52 22.13
N ASP A 159 -11.81 1.46 22.99
CA ASP A 159 -13.19 1.80 23.35
C ASP A 159 -13.79 2.87 22.41
N HIS A 160 -12.98 3.73 21.80
CA HIS A 160 -13.46 4.87 21.02
C HIS A 160 -12.99 4.92 19.57
N SER A 161 -11.78 4.41 19.24
CA SER A 161 -11.30 4.46 17.85
C SER A 161 -12.14 3.59 16.93
N ARG A 162 -12.45 4.12 15.75
CA ARG A 162 -13.20 3.41 14.71
C ARG A 162 -12.33 3.08 13.50
N PHE A 163 -11.14 3.65 13.40
CA PHE A 163 -10.14 3.29 12.40
C PHE A 163 -8.79 3.09 13.09
N ILE A 164 -8.41 1.84 13.26
CA ILE A 164 -7.23 1.45 14.03
C ILE A 164 -6.09 1.06 13.09
N PHE A 165 -4.92 1.62 13.32
CA PHE A 165 -3.68 1.34 12.60
C PHE A 165 -2.78 0.46 13.45
N SER A 166 -2.41 -0.73 12.94
CA SER A 166 -1.71 -1.75 13.72
C SER A 166 -0.81 -2.61 12.83
N ASN A 167 -0.34 -3.71 13.37
CA ASN A 167 0.41 -4.73 12.66
C ASN A 167 -0.04 -6.14 13.06
N PRO A 168 0.31 -7.19 12.30
CA PRO A 168 -0.10 -8.56 12.59
C PRO A 168 0.33 -9.07 13.97
N ASP A 169 1.48 -8.63 14.49
CA ASP A 169 1.96 -9.05 15.81
C ASP A 169 1.06 -8.51 16.93
N MET A 170 0.67 -7.24 16.85
CA MET A 170 -0.28 -6.65 17.81
C MET A 170 -1.67 -7.26 17.72
N VAL A 171 -2.12 -7.61 16.51
CA VAL A 171 -3.36 -8.39 16.35
C VAL A 171 -3.22 -9.71 17.10
N HIS A 172 -2.12 -10.44 16.93
CA HIS A 172 -1.88 -11.72 17.61
C HIS A 172 -1.78 -11.56 19.13
N MET A 173 -0.92 -10.67 19.59
CA MET A 173 -0.55 -10.56 21.01
C MET A 173 -1.61 -9.85 21.86
N SER A 174 -2.39 -8.94 21.30
CA SER A 174 -3.37 -8.15 22.04
C SER A 174 -4.79 -8.46 21.65
N LEU A 175 -5.16 -8.29 20.36
CA LEU A 175 -6.54 -8.41 19.92
C LEU A 175 -7.05 -9.85 20.04
N LEU A 176 -6.32 -10.81 19.48
CA LEU A 176 -6.73 -12.23 19.50
C LEU A 176 -6.61 -12.84 20.88
N ALA A 177 -5.60 -12.48 21.67
CA ALA A 177 -5.38 -13.01 23.02
C ALA A 177 -6.46 -12.53 24.01
N ALA A 178 -6.95 -11.32 23.85
CA ALA A 178 -7.95 -10.71 24.73
C ALA A 178 -9.21 -10.26 23.96
N HIS A 179 -9.67 -11.07 23.01
CA HIS A 179 -10.71 -10.72 22.04
C HIS A 179 -12.02 -10.24 22.66
N ALA A 180 -12.36 -10.70 23.85
CA ALA A 180 -13.56 -10.25 24.56
C ALA A 180 -13.51 -8.74 24.88
N ARG A 181 -12.32 -8.19 25.15
CA ARG A 181 -12.11 -6.75 25.35
C ARG A 181 -12.24 -5.95 24.04
N TRP A 182 -12.12 -6.61 22.89
CA TRP A 182 -12.24 -6.05 21.55
C TRP A 182 -13.59 -6.31 20.89
N ALA A 183 -14.58 -6.84 21.66
CA ALA A 183 -15.87 -7.24 21.15
C ALA A 183 -16.58 -6.13 20.36
N ARG A 184 -16.44 -4.84 20.78
CA ARG A 184 -16.98 -3.70 20.02
C ARG A 184 -16.40 -3.63 18.62
N LEU A 185 -15.07 -3.59 18.50
CA LEU A 185 -14.38 -3.55 17.21
C LEU A 185 -14.75 -4.77 16.36
N LEU A 186 -14.63 -5.98 16.91
CA LEU A 186 -14.87 -7.24 16.20
C LEU A 186 -16.31 -7.36 15.68
N ARG A 187 -17.30 -6.82 16.42
CA ARG A 187 -18.71 -6.86 16.02
C ARG A 187 -19.01 -5.90 14.86
N HIS A 188 -18.30 -4.79 14.79
CA HIS A 188 -18.57 -3.71 13.84
C HIS A 188 -17.47 -3.52 12.81
N LEU A 189 -16.54 -4.50 12.70
CA LEU A 189 -15.46 -4.43 11.74
C LEU A 189 -16.00 -4.68 10.32
N GLU A 190 -15.91 -3.66 9.47
CA GLU A 190 -16.36 -3.73 8.07
C GLU A 190 -15.22 -3.82 7.08
N PHE A 191 -14.04 -3.29 7.44
CA PHE A 191 -12.89 -3.33 6.55
C PHE A 191 -11.63 -3.76 7.28
N ILE A 192 -10.82 -4.57 6.61
CA ILE A 192 -9.44 -4.88 6.99
C ILE A 192 -8.56 -4.52 5.80
N VAL A 193 -7.66 -3.58 5.97
CA VAL A 193 -6.61 -3.27 4.98
C VAL A 193 -5.34 -4.03 5.37
N ILE A 194 -4.76 -4.73 4.42
CA ILE A 194 -3.48 -5.43 4.55
C ILE A 194 -2.52 -4.77 3.56
N ASP A 195 -1.80 -3.78 4.05
CA ASP A 195 -0.89 -3.01 3.22
C ASP A 195 0.50 -3.67 3.13
N GLU A 196 1.21 -3.38 2.05
CA GLU A 196 2.50 -4.00 1.72
C GLU A 196 2.46 -5.53 1.83
N CYS A 197 1.34 -6.14 1.42
CA CYS A 197 1.09 -7.56 1.60
C CYS A 197 2.14 -8.46 0.92
N HIS A 198 2.88 -7.95 -0.06
CA HIS A 198 4.01 -8.65 -0.69
C HIS A 198 5.15 -8.99 0.30
N SER A 199 5.23 -8.30 1.43
CA SER A 199 6.20 -8.57 2.50
C SER A 199 5.88 -9.86 3.27
N TYR A 200 4.64 -10.32 3.25
CA TYR A 200 4.21 -11.52 3.98
C TYR A 200 4.49 -12.79 3.18
N ARG A 201 5.77 -13.22 3.16
CA ARG A 201 6.25 -14.40 2.44
C ARG A 201 7.02 -15.35 3.37
N GLY A 202 7.25 -16.57 2.90
CA GLY A 202 7.98 -17.60 3.64
C GLY A 202 7.33 -17.90 4.98
N VAL A 203 8.14 -18.19 6.00
CA VAL A 203 7.68 -18.55 7.36
C VAL A 203 6.92 -17.40 8.01
N PHE A 204 7.41 -16.17 7.85
CA PHE A 204 6.73 -14.97 8.37
C PHE A 204 5.32 -14.83 7.77
N GLY A 205 5.21 -14.94 6.45
CA GLY A 205 3.91 -14.88 5.77
C GLY A 205 2.96 -16.01 6.19
N ALA A 206 3.47 -17.21 6.44
CA ALA A 206 2.64 -18.31 6.97
C ALA A 206 2.08 -18.00 8.35
N ASN A 207 2.87 -17.43 9.26
CA ASN A 207 2.41 -17.00 10.58
C ASN A 207 1.36 -15.90 10.49
N VAL A 208 1.59 -14.88 9.66
CA VAL A 208 0.62 -13.79 9.41
C VAL A 208 -0.69 -14.35 8.86
N ALA A 209 -0.64 -15.31 7.92
CA ALA A 209 -1.85 -15.97 7.40
C ALA A 209 -2.67 -16.65 8.50
N LEU A 210 -2.03 -17.33 9.45
CA LEU A 210 -2.73 -17.93 10.59
C LEU A 210 -3.37 -16.88 11.50
N VAL A 211 -2.69 -15.77 11.75
CA VAL A 211 -3.24 -14.63 12.52
C VAL A 211 -4.47 -14.04 11.82
N LEU A 212 -4.39 -13.76 10.53
CA LEU A 212 -5.50 -13.21 9.74
C LEU A 212 -6.72 -14.15 9.70
N ARG A 213 -6.50 -15.43 9.48
CA ARG A 213 -7.58 -16.44 9.48
C ARG A 213 -8.25 -16.58 10.86
N ARG A 214 -7.48 -16.44 11.95
CA ARG A 214 -8.04 -16.40 13.31
C ARG A 214 -8.86 -15.14 13.54
N LEU A 215 -8.36 -13.98 13.07
CA LEU A 215 -9.09 -12.71 13.12
C LEU A 215 -10.44 -12.83 12.41
N LEU A 216 -10.46 -13.33 11.18
CA LEU A 216 -11.69 -13.48 10.40
C LEU A 216 -12.69 -14.47 11.07
N ARG A 217 -12.20 -15.56 11.71
CA ARG A 217 -13.06 -16.44 12.49
C ARG A 217 -13.66 -15.74 13.71
N LEU A 218 -12.89 -14.90 14.39
CA LEU A 218 -13.43 -14.10 15.50
C LEU A 218 -14.44 -13.06 15.02
N CYS A 219 -14.19 -12.38 13.90
CA CYS A 219 -15.19 -11.50 13.28
C CYS A 219 -16.51 -12.25 13.05
N ALA A 220 -16.46 -13.41 12.43
CA ALA A 220 -17.65 -14.25 12.21
C ALA A 220 -18.32 -14.68 13.53
N HIS A 221 -17.56 -15.03 14.55
CA HIS A 221 -18.08 -15.35 15.89
C HIS A 221 -18.83 -14.16 16.52
N TYR A 222 -18.32 -12.94 16.32
CA TYR A 222 -18.96 -11.72 16.80
C TYR A 222 -20.05 -11.15 15.86
N GLY A 223 -20.30 -11.82 14.74
CA GLY A 223 -21.37 -11.48 13.78
C GLY A 223 -20.97 -10.51 12.67
N SER A 224 -19.68 -10.19 12.51
CA SER A 224 -19.19 -9.35 11.40
C SER A 224 -18.52 -10.18 10.30
N ARG A 225 -18.49 -9.62 9.09
CA ARG A 225 -17.82 -10.18 7.91
C ARG A 225 -17.09 -9.09 7.14
N PRO A 226 -15.94 -8.66 7.65
CA PRO A 226 -15.22 -7.53 7.03
C PRO A 226 -14.76 -7.87 5.61
N THR A 227 -14.81 -6.85 4.75
CA THR A 227 -14.14 -6.84 3.44
C THR A 227 -12.64 -6.72 3.64
N VAL A 228 -11.85 -7.56 2.98
CA VAL A 228 -10.39 -7.53 3.08
C VAL A 228 -9.82 -6.89 1.82
N ILE A 229 -9.10 -5.80 2.02
CA ILE A 229 -8.44 -5.02 0.97
C ILE A 229 -6.94 -5.23 1.11
N TYR A 230 -6.29 -5.65 0.05
CA TYR A 230 -4.85 -5.83 0.04
C TYR A 230 -4.20 -4.79 -0.86
N ALA A 231 -3.13 -4.16 -0.39
CA ALA A 231 -2.30 -3.29 -1.20
C ALA A 231 -0.87 -3.83 -1.29
N SER A 232 -0.27 -3.71 -2.45
CA SER A 232 1.04 -4.28 -2.74
C SER A 232 1.76 -3.49 -3.82
N ALA A 233 3.09 -3.50 -3.81
CA ALA A 233 3.87 -3.26 -4.99
C ALA A 233 3.61 -4.35 -6.04
N THR A 234 4.09 -4.15 -7.27
CA THR A 234 3.91 -5.09 -8.37
C THR A 234 4.39 -6.50 -8.02
N MET A 235 3.52 -7.49 -8.19
CA MET A 235 3.81 -8.90 -7.96
C MET A 235 3.13 -9.78 -9.02
N LYS A 236 3.69 -10.99 -9.24
CA LYS A 236 3.31 -11.90 -10.34
C LYS A 236 1.85 -12.40 -10.23
N ASP A 237 1.38 -12.74 -9.03
CA ASP A 237 0.07 -13.37 -8.81
C ASP A 237 -0.53 -12.85 -7.50
N PRO A 238 -1.05 -11.59 -7.48
CA PRO A 238 -1.55 -10.96 -6.27
C PRO A 238 -2.81 -11.64 -5.74
N GLY A 239 -3.72 -12.09 -6.60
CA GLY A 239 -4.95 -12.77 -6.19
C GLY A 239 -4.67 -14.07 -5.43
N ARG A 240 -3.76 -14.89 -5.94
CA ARG A 240 -3.34 -16.12 -5.26
C ARG A 240 -2.63 -15.84 -3.94
N HIS A 241 -1.81 -14.78 -3.90
CA HIS A 241 -1.15 -14.37 -2.67
C HIS A 241 -2.15 -13.95 -1.60
N ALA A 242 -3.12 -13.10 -1.94
CA ALA A 242 -4.21 -12.68 -1.06
C ALA A 242 -5.00 -13.89 -0.53
N GLN A 243 -5.37 -14.83 -1.42
CA GLN A 243 -6.05 -16.06 -1.03
C GLN A 243 -5.22 -16.93 -0.07
N ARG A 244 -3.91 -17.00 -0.24
CA ARG A 244 -3.04 -17.73 0.71
C ARG A 244 -3.04 -17.10 2.09
N LEU A 245 -3.15 -15.79 2.20
CA LEU A 245 -3.17 -15.09 3.49
C LEU A 245 -4.46 -15.35 4.27
N THR A 246 -5.61 -15.23 3.65
CA THR A 246 -6.89 -15.30 4.37
C THR A 246 -7.71 -16.57 4.10
N GLY A 247 -7.42 -17.30 3.02
CA GLY A 247 -8.22 -18.41 2.54
C GLY A 247 -9.44 -17.98 1.69
N ARG A 248 -9.64 -16.67 1.48
CA ARG A 248 -10.74 -16.10 0.71
C ARG A 248 -10.24 -15.65 -0.67
N PRO A 249 -11.01 -15.85 -1.76
CA PRO A 249 -10.66 -15.30 -3.05
C PRO A 249 -10.68 -13.76 -2.97
N ALA A 250 -9.81 -13.12 -3.74
CA ALA A 250 -9.77 -11.66 -3.87
C ALA A 250 -9.65 -11.28 -5.35
N ARG A 251 -10.40 -10.26 -5.76
CA ARG A 251 -10.31 -9.66 -7.09
C ARG A 251 -8.95 -9.00 -7.25
N ALA A 252 -8.21 -9.35 -8.31
CA ALA A 252 -6.90 -8.77 -8.58
C ALA A 252 -7.01 -7.56 -9.51
N ILE A 253 -6.46 -6.43 -9.09
CA ILE A 253 -6.35 -5.17 -9.84
C ILE A 253 -4.85 -4.94 -10.06
N THR A 254 -4.39 -5.14 -11.29
CA THR A 254 -2.96 -5.18 -11.63
C THR A 254 -2.54 -4.16 -12.67
N GLU A 255 -3.49 -3.55 -13.36
CA GLU A 255 -3.22 -2.49 -14.31
C GLU A 255 -2.93 -1.19 -13.58
N ASP A 256 -1.72 -0.66 -13.74
CA ASP A 256 -1.38 0.66 -13.23
C ASP A 256 -1.84 1.71 -14.24
N THR A 257 -2.80 2.51 -13.85
CA THR A 257 -3.39 3.55 -14.70
C THR A 257 -2.96 4.97 -14.31
N ALA A 258 -1.97 5.09 -13.41
CA ALA A 258 -1.34 6.37 -13.09
C ALA A 258 -0.38 6.80 -14.21
N PRO A 259 -0.19 8.11 -14.44
CA PRO A 259 0.76 8.58 -15.42
C PRO A 259 2.19 8.30 -14.96
N THR A 260 3.04 7.90 -15.90
CA THR A 260 4.48 7.80 -15.65
C THR A 260 5.23 8.51 -16.76
N GLY A 261 6.29 9.22 -16.41
CA GLY A 261 7.23 9.77 -17.40
C GLY A 261 8.00 8.65 -18.11
N ALA A 262 8.63 9.00 -19.22
CA ALA A 262 9.58 8.10 -19.86
C ALA A 262 10.71 7.75 -18.87
N ARG A 263 11.13 6.47 -18.85
CA ARG A 263 12.17 5.98 -17.95
C ARG A 263 13.23 5.25 -18.72
N THR A 264 14.48 5.70 -18.60
CA THR A 264 15.61 5.00 -19.14
C THR A 264 16.16 4.03 -18.09
N VAL A 265 16.25 2.76 -18.47
CA VAL A 265 16.82 1.68 -17.65
C VAL A 265 18.14 1.28 -18.29
N ALA A 266 19.19 1.30 -17.50
CA ALA A 266 20.53 0.90 -17.92
C ALA A 266 21.05 -0.22 -17.01
N LEU A 267 21.61 -1.25 -17.61
CA LEU A 267 22.35 -2.30 -16.92
C LEU A 267 23.82 -2.13 -17.28
N TRP A 268 24.64 -1.97 -16.29
CA TRP A 268 26.06 -1.89 -16.51
C TRP A 268 26.86 -2.82 -15.63
N GLU A 269 27.97 -3.18 -16.11
CA GLU A 269 28.89 -4.11 -15.49
C GLU A 269 30.12 -3.32 -14.98
N PRO A 270 30.30 -3.19 -13.65
CA PRO A 270 31.44 -2.46 -13.10
C PRO A 270 32.78 -3.04 -13.56
N GLY A 271 33.78 -2.19 -13.76
CA GLY A 271 35.14 -2.59 -14.09
C GLY A 271 35.79 -3.45 -13.02
N PHE A 272 36.94 -3.98 -13.31
CA PHE A 272 37.71 -4.79 -12.37
C PHE A 272 38.59 -3.93 -11.47
N ILE A 273 38.90 -4.47 -10.30
CA ILE A 273 39.92 -3.90 -9.41
C ILE A 273 41.26 -4.35 -9.89
N GLU A 274 42.12 -3.41 -10.23
CA GLU A 274 43.47 -3.72 -10.73
C GLU A 274 44.29 -4.44 -9.65
N GLY A 275 44.84 -5.63 -10.01
CA GLY A 275 45.66 -6.43 -9.08
C GLY A 275 44.89 -7.17 -7.98
N ALA A 276 43.56 -7.16 -7.97
CA ALA A 276 42.76 -7.94 -7.03
C ALA A 276 42.38 -9.30 -7.67
N GLU A 277 42.77 -10.39 -7.02
CA GLU A 277 42.34 -11.73 -7.39
C GLU A 277 41.41 -12.30 -6.30
N GLY A 278 40.25 -12.81 -6.72
CA GLY A 278 39.31 -13.52 -5.87
C GLY A 278 39.65 -15.00 -5.70
N GLU A 279 38.75 -15.78 -5.17
CA GLU A 279 38.88 -17.22 -5.06
C GLU A 279 39.19 -17.83 -6.46
N HIS A 280 40.20 -18.67 -6.55
CA HIS A 280 40.69 -19.35 -7.78
C HIS A 280 41.30 -18.42 -8.85
N GLY A 281 41.84 -17.25 -8.48
CA GLY A 281 42.51 -16.33 -9.40
C GLY A 281 41.56 -15.57 -10.34
N ALA A 282 40.28 -15.55 -10.06
CA ALA A 282 39.31 -14.79 -10.85
C ALA A 282 39.45 -13.28 -10.58
N PRO A 283 39.37 -12.41 -11.62
CA PRO A 283 39.45 -10.98 -11.42
C PRO A 283 38.24 -10.48 -10.59
N VAL A 284 38.51 -9.60 -9.64
CA VAL A 284 37.47 -9.03 -8.74
C VAL A 284 36.90 -7.77 -9.36
N ARG A 285 35.56 -7.66 -9.44
CA ARG A 285 34.85 -6.45 -9.91
C ARG A 285 34.74 -5.43 -8.80
N ARG A 286 34.74 -4.16 -9.19
CA ARG A 286 34.40 -3.06 -8.28
C ARG A 286 32.95 -3.18 -7.80
N ALA A 287 32.67 -2.75 -6.58
CA ALA A 287 31.29 -2.68 -6.11
C ALA A 287 30.53 -1.58 -6.87
N ALA A 288 29.32 -1.86 -7.35
CA ALA A 288 28.50 -0.91 -8.10
C ALA A 288 28.25 0.41 -7.32
N THR A 289 28.23 0.36 -5.99
CA THR A 289 28.09 1.52 -5.09
C THR A 289 29.34 2.41 -5.03
N THR A 290 30.47 1.95 -5.53
CA THR A 290 31.75 2.73 -5.50
C THR A 290 31.92 3.54 -6.79
N GLU A 291 31.18 3.22 -7.84
CA GLU A 291 31.22 3.90 -9.15
C GLU A 291 30.01 4.83 -9.35
N ALA A 292 29.03 4.81 -8.46
CA ALA A 292 27.87 5.73 -8.45
C ALA A 292 28.19 6.98 -7.63
#